data_b915609afb56b89ac28ccbad14deaddd
#
_entry.id   b915609afb56b89ac28ccbad14deaddd
#
_cell.length_a   1.000
_cell.length_b   1.000
_cell.length_c   1.000
_cell.angle_alpha   90.00
_cell.angle_beta   90.00
_cell.angle_gamma   90.00
#
_symmetry.space_group_name_H-M   'P 1'
#
loop_
_entity.id
_entity.type
_entity.pdbx_description
1 polymer ?
#
loop_
_entity_poly.entity_id
_entity_poly.type
_entity_poly.pdbx_seq_one_letter_code
_entity_poly.pdbx_strand_id
1 'polypeptide(L)'
;DFHVLVELRNEVSGVVACSMLCTFADQSIEERLHRIADHMSPEDISHAWPRGIQRNLNLPGLSLDEALGLGFRVIGAGVIDSNECSTQGLLMPHHCMGRISDSMPHLWGAVFPESEASEEEGGAVVEFRRTYHELLMAGDAFQVVSGIIEVGARVQSFAHLMFNLRTGHCCVNAQAVARRMDLRARKAVTMSEAALA
;
A
#
# COMPACT_ATOMS: atom_id res chain seq x y z
N ASP A 1 -21.00 0.80 5.50
CA ASP A 1 -19.86 0.96 4.57
C ASP A 1 -20.29 0.52 3.19
N PHE A 2 -19.94 1.29 2.20
CA PHE A 2 -20.21 1.02 0.79
C PHE A 2 -18.94 0.49 0.10
N HIS A 3 -19.08 -0.56 -0.70
CA HIS A 3 -17.95 -1.19 -1.39
C HIS A 3 -18.08 -1.03 -2.90
N VAL A 4 -17.01 -0.61 -3.55
CA VAL A 4 -16.88 -0.58 -5.02
C VAL A 4 -15.77 -1.52 -5.43
N LEU A 5 -16.09 -2.51 -6.23
CA LEU A 5 -15.11 -3.40 -6.86
C LEU A 5 -14.80 -2.90 -8.27
N VAL A 6 -13.52 -2.69 -8.55
CA VAL A 6 -13.02 -2.41 -9.90
C VAL A 6 -12.09 -3.53 -10.31
N GLU A 7 -12.30 -4.10 -11.48
CA GLU A 7 -11.46 -5.17 -12.01
C GLU A 7 -10.85 -4.78 -13.36
N LEU A 8 -9.57 -5.10 -13.51
CA LEU A 8 -8.89 -5.10 -14.79
C LEU A 8 -8.93 -6.53 -15.35
N ARG A 9 -9.57 -6.71 -16.49
CA ARG A 9 -9.69 -8.00 -17.17
C ARG A 9 -8.95 -7.97 -18.49
N ASN A 10 -8.33 -9.09 -18.82
CA ASN A 10 -7.79 -9.29 -20.17
C ASN A 10 -8.96 -9.46 -21.14
N GLU A 11 -9.04 -8.62 -22.17
CA GLU A 11 -10.17 -8.62 -23.11
C GLU A 11 -10.31 -9.92 -23.89
N VAL A 12 -9.20 -10.62 -24.15
CA VAL A 12 -9.21 -11.84 -24.97
C VAL A 12 -9.54 -13.07 -24.13
N SER A 13 -8.94 -13.21 -22.94
CA SER A 13 -9.10 -14.40 -22.10
C SER A 13 -10.18 -14.27 -21.02
N GLY A 14 -10.66 -13.05 -20.74
CA GLY A 14 -11.57 -12.76 -19.64
C GLY A 14 -10.93 -12.87 -18.24
N VAL A 15 -9.63 -13.21 -18.17
CA VAL A 15 -8.94 -13.41 -16.90
C VAL A 15 -8.78 -12.09 -16.16
N VAL A 16 -9.12 -12.07 -14.88
CA VAL A 16 -8.87 -10.92 -13.99
C VAL A 16 -7.39 -10.79 -13.75
N ALA A 17 -6.81 -9.65 -14.16
CA ALA A 17 -5.41 -9.33 -13.94
C ALA A 17 -5.20 -8.64 -12.58
N CYS A 18 -6.14 -7.80 -12.16
CA CYS A 18 -6.10 -7.08 -10.90
C CYS A 18 -7.53 -6.76 -10.45
N SER A 19 -7.77 -6.82 -9.15
CA SER A 19 -9.00 -6.32 -8.53
C SER A 19 -8.66 -5.26 -7.49
N MET A 20 -9.49 -4.21 -7.41
CA MET A 20 -9.40 -3.16 -6.41
C MET A 20 -10.75 -3.02 -5.72
N LEU A 21 -10.76 -3.24 -4.41
CA LEU A 21 -11.94 -3.06 -3.57
C LEU A 21 -11.78 -1.76 -2.78
N CYS A 22 -12.65 -0.79 -3.06
CA CYS A 22 -12.72 0.48 -2.34
C CYS A 22 -13.86 0.44 -1.34
N THR A 23 -13.59 0.85 -0.10
CA THR A 23 -14.59 1.00 0.95
C THR A 23 -14.73 2.48 1.28
N PHE A 24 -15.95 2.98 1.27
CA PHE A 24 -16.29 4.37 1.60
C PHE A 24 -17.19 4.40 2.82
N ALA A 25 -16.92 5.33 3.74
CA ALA A 25 -17.75 5.57 4.92
C ALA A 25 -18.77 6.69 4.70
N ASP A 26 -18.71 7.41 3.58
CA ASP A 26 -19.55 8.56 3.28
C ASP A 26 -20.82 8.16 2.51
N GLN A 27 -21.98 8.35 3.13
CA GLN A 27 -23.27 8.06 2.52
C GLN A 27 -23.57 8.92 1.28
N SER A 28 -22.99 10.11 1.14
CA SER A 28 -23.19 10.96 -0.05
C SER A 28 -22.60 10.33 -1.31
N ILE A 29 -21.58 9.51 -1.17
CA ILE A 29 -20.98 8.71 -2.25
C ILE A 29 -21.92 7.57 -2.61
N GLU A 30 -22.53 6.92 -1.63
CA GLU A 30 -23.48 5.82 -1.81
C GLU A 30 -24.64 6.24 -2.73
N GLU A 31 -25.27 7.39 -2.48
CA GLU A 31 -26.36 7.91 -3.32
C GLU A 31 -25.93 8.19 -4.76
N ARG A 32 -24.70 8.66 -4.98
CA ARG A 32 -24.16 8.92 -6.31
C ARG A 32 -23.88 7.63 -7.07
N LEU A 33 -23.40 6.62 -6.37
CA LEU A 33 -23.02 5.34 -6.95
C LEU A 33 -24.23 4.44 -7.18
N HIS A 34 -25.31 4.56 -6.38
CA HIS A 34 -26.57 3.87 -6.66
C HIS A 34 -27.15 4.23 -8.03
N ARG A 35 -26.94 5.43 -8.53
CA ARG A 35 -27.36 5.80 -9.90
C ARG A 35 -26.57 5.10 -11.00
N ILE A 36 -25.39 4.61 -10.67
CA ILE A 36 -24.52 3.85 -11.57
C ILE A 36 -24.76 2.35 -11.38
N ALA A 37 -25.13 1.94 -10.17
CA ALA A 37 -25.28 0.55 -9.74
C ALA A 37 -26.48 -0.18 -10.35
N ASP A 38 -27.46 0.52 -10.94
CA ASP A 38 -28.58 -0.11 -11.67
C ASP A 38 -28.12 -1.03 -12.83
N HIS A 39 -26.82 -0.99 -13.14
CA HIS A 39 -26.19 -1.83 -14.15
C HIS A 39 -25.21 -2.87 -13.58
N MET A 40 -25.10 -2.98 -12.25
CA MET A 40 -24.14 -3.88 -11.59
C MET A 40 -24.89 -4.93 -10.77
N SER A 41 -24.70 -6.19 -11.11
CA SER A 41 -25.22 -7.32 -10.31
C SER A 41 -24.50 -7.39 -8.97
N PRO A 42 -25.21 -7.70 -7.87
CA PRO A 42 -24.57 -8.04 -6.60
C PRO A 42 -23.96 -9.44 -6.71
N GLU A 43 -22.83 -9.55 -7.39
CA GLU A 43 -22.08 -10.79 -7.47
C GLU A 43 -21.26 -11.00 -6.20
N ASP A 44 -20.91 -12.26 -5.93
CA ASP A 44 -19.99 -12.61 -4.85
C ASP A 44 -18.63 -11.96 -5.11
N ILE A 45 -18.27 -10.98 -4.27
CA ILE A 45 -16.98 -10.26 -4.32
C ILE A 45 -15.92 -10.91 -3.42
N SER A 46 -16.17 -12.11 -2.89
CA SER A 46 -15.25 -12.78 -1.96
C SER A 46 -13.85 -12.99 -2.54
N HIS A 47 -13.75 -13.16 -3.85
CA HIS A 47 -12.49 -13.29 -4.57
C HIS A 47 -11.61 -12.01 -4.54
N ALA A 48 -12.22 -10.84 -4.32
CA ALA A 48 -11.52 -9.55 -4.25
C ALA A 48 -10.99 -9.24 -2.84
N TRP A 49 -11.39 -9.97 -1.82
CA TRP A 49 -10.89 -9.76 -0.48
C TRP A 49 -9.42 -10.19 -0.37
N PRO A 50 -8.58 -9.37 0.29
CA PRO A 50 -7.17 -9.71 0.48
C PRO A 50 -7.05 -10.98 1.35
N ARG A 51 -6.07 -11.81 1.04
CA ARG A 51 -5.80 -13.08 1.70
C ARG A 51 -4.62 -13.04 2.65
N GLY A 52 -3.60 -12.25 2.30
CA GLY A 52 -2.36 -12.13 3.06
C GLY A 52 -2.31 -10.90 3.97
N ILE A 53 -3.19 -9.92 3.78
CA ILE A 53 -3.21 -8.71 4.60
C ILE A 53 -3.88 -9.00 5.94
N GLN A 54 -3.19 -8.72 7.03
CA GLN A 54 -3.70 -8.88 8.39
C GLN A 54 -4.73 -7.79 8.71
N ARG A 55 -5.95 -8.21 9.09
CA ARG A 55 -7.06 -7.27 9.33
C ARG A 55 -6.96 -6.52 10.66
N ASN A 56 -6.21 -7.02 11.63
CA ASN A 56 -6.24 -6.57 13.04
C ASN A 56 -5.04 -5.74 13.48
N LEU A 57 -4.19 -5.28 12.54
CA LEU A 57 -3.09 -4.39 12.90
C LEU A 57 -3.63 -2.99 13.21
N ASN A 58 -3.59 -2.60 14.48
CA ASN A 58 -3.96 -1.24 14.91
C ASN A 58 -2.81 -0.27 14.67
N LEU A 59 -2.51 -0.03 13.38
CA LEU A 59 -1.44 0.88 12.96
C LEU A 59 -1.79 2.38 13.10
N PRO A 60 -3.06 2.79 12.91
CA PRO A 60 -3.40 4.22 12.90
C PRO A 60 -3.27 4.93 14.24
N GLY A 61 -3.28 4.18 15.33
CA GLY A 61 -3.13 4.74 16.70
C GLY A 61 -1.68 5.04 17.10
N LEU A 62 -0.69 4.66 16.28
CA LEU A 62 0.71 4.89 16.60
C LEU A 62 1.11 6.34 16.29
N SER A 63 1.81 6.97 17.23
CA SER A 63 2.61 8.17 16.96
C SER A 63 3.86 7.80 16.17
N LEU A 64 4.52 8.81 15.60
CA LEU A 64 5.79 8.61 14.89
C LEU A 64 6.85 7.97 15.81
N ASP A 65 6.98 8.46 17.05
CA ASP A 65 7.97 7.96 18.01
C ASP A 65 7.67 6.50 18.42
N GLU A 66 6.41 6.16 18.63
CA GLU A 66 6.01 4.78 18.91
C GLU A 66 6.33 3.85 17.74
N ALA A 67 6.05 4.28 16.50
CA ALA A 67 6.38 3.50 15.31
C ALA A 67 7.90 3.25 15.21
N LEU A 68 8.70 4.30 15.42
CA LEU A 68 10.17 4.19 15.44
C LEU A 68 10.65 3.26 16.57
N GLY A 69 10.04 3.35 17.75
CA GLY A 69 10.31 2.47 18.90
C GLY A 69 9.99 0.99 18.61
N LEU A 70 9.02 0.70 17.75
CA LEU A 70 8.69 -0.64 17.27
C LEU A 70 9.61 -1.14 16.15
N GLY A 71 10.61 -0.35 15.75
CA GLY A 71 11.57 -0.74 14.73
C GLY A 71 11.22 -0.31 13.31
N PHE A 72 10.15 0.48 13.12
CA PHE A 72 9.90 1.11 11.83
C PHE A 72 11.08 2.04 11.47
N ARG A 73 11.35 2.14 10.19
CA ARG A 73 12.43 2.99 9.65
C ARG A 73 11.85 4.12 8.83
N VAL A 74 12.43 5.32 8.99
CA VAL A 74 12.15 6.42 8.08
C VAL A 74 12.69 6.05 6.71
N ILE A 75 11.80 6.01 5.72
CA ILE A 75 12.17 5.66 4.34
C ILE A 75 11.99 6.82 3.37
N GLY A 76 11.15 7.80 3.73
CA GLY A 76 10.91 8.97 2.88
C GLY A 76 10.43 10.15 3.70
N ALA A 77 10.73 11.35 3.21
CA ALA A 77 10.21 12.60 3.73
C ALA A 77 10.15 13.63 2.60
N GLY A 78 9.28 14.62 2.75
CA GLY A 78 9.17 15.69 1.76
C GLY A 78 8.02 16.63 2.05
N VAL A 79 7.69 17.41 1.04
CA VAL A 79 6.54 18.31 1.01
C VAL A 79 5.64 17.87 -0.13
N ILE A 80 4.33 17.91 0.08
CA ILE A 80 3.35 17.60 -0.96
C ILE A 80 3.36 18.72 -2.00
N ASP A 81 3.65 18.35 -3.25
CA ASP A 81 3.63 19.28 -4.37
C ASP A 81 2.19 19.50 -4.86
N SER A 82 1.88 20.71 -5.32
CA SER A 82 0.59 21.05 -5.90
C SER A 82 0.23 20.19 -7.12
N ASN A 83 1.24 19.74 -7.89
CA ASN A 83 1.05 18.85 -9.03
C ASN A 83 0.60 17.43 -8.63
N GLU A 84 0.77 17.07 -7.37
CA GLU A 84 0.32 15.79 -6.81
C GLU A 84 -1.12 15.84 -6.30
N CYS A 85 -1.71 17.03 -6.33
CA CYS A 85 -3.00 17.31 -5.72
C CYS A 85 -4.12 17.42 -6.76
N SER A 86 -5.32 17.14 -6.30
CA SER A 86 -6.56 17.45 -7.01
C SER A 86 -6.76 18.97 -7.14
N THR A 87 -7.78 19.39 -7.90
CA THR A 87 -8.19 20.79 -7.99
C THR A 87 -8.62 21.40 -6.65
N GLN A 88 -8.86 20.57 -5.64
CA GLN A 88 -9.17 20.98 -4.26
C GLN A 88 -7.92 21.07 -3.38
N GLY A 89 -6.72 20.84 -3.94
CA GLY A 89 -5.47 20.87 -3.20
C GLY A 89 -5.17 19.63 -2.37
N LEU A 90 -5.95 18.56 -2.52
CA LEU A 90 -5.79 17.31 -1.76
C LEU A 90 -4.89 16.32 -2.50
N LEU A 91 -3.94 15.70 -1.80
CA LEU A 91 -3.06 14.67 -2.35
C LEU A 91 -3.87 13.53 -2.98
N MET A 92 -3.62 13.29 -4.25
CA MET A 92 -4.31 12.22 -4.97
C MET A 92 -3.81 10.82 -4.56
N PRO A 93 -4.69 9.82 -4.50
CA PRO A 93 -4.37 8.48 -4.00
C PRO A 93 -3.19 7.80 -4.70
N HIS A 94 -3.02 8.00 -6.00
CA HIS A 94 -1.92 7.37 -6.76
C HIS A 94 -0.57 8.02 -6.43
N HIS A 95 -0.52 9.32 -6.16
CA HIS A 95 0.71 9.98 -5.71
C HIS A 95 1.11 9.56 -4.29
N CYS A 96 0.13 9.37 -3.39
CA CYS A 96 0.40 8.77 -2.08
C CYS A 96 1.05 7.38 -2.22
N MET A 97 0.54 6.54 -3.14
CA MET A 97 1.16 5.25 -3.45
C MET A 97 2.57 5.41 -4.01
N GLY A 98 2.76 6.36 -4.94
CA GLY A 98 4.06 6.68 -5.52
C GLY A 98 5.09 7.02 -4.45
N ARG A 99 4.74 7.91 -3.50
CA ARG A 99 5.65 8.30 -2.41
C ARG A 99 6.11 7.12 -1.55
N ILE A 100 5.21 6.17 -1.26
CA ILE A 100 5.58 4.94 -0.54
C ILE A 100 6.48 4.06 -1.41
N SER A 101 6.10 3.82 -2.66
CA SER A 101 6.82 2.94 -3.58
C SER A 101 8.23 3.45 -3.88
N ASP A 102 8.37 4.74 -4.17
CA ASP A 102 9.65 5.37 -4.48
C ASP A 102 10.61 5.39 -3.28
N SER A 103 10.05 5.31 -2.07
CA SER A 103 10.82 5.27 -0.82
C SER A 103 11.28 3.85 -0.42
N MET A 104 10.73 2.80 -1.03
CA MET A 104 11.06 1.41 -0.68
C MET A 104 12.54 1.03 -0.81
N PRO A 105 13.33 1.55 -1.77
CA PRO A 105 14.76 1.27 -1.82
C PRO A 105 15.50 1.61 -0.53
N HIS A 106 15.04 2.63 0.21
CA HIS A 106 15.63 3.01 1.50
C HIS A 106 15.34 1.96 2.59
N LEU A 107 14.17 1.30 2.55
CA LEU A 107 13.91 0.18 3.46
C LEU A 107 14.81 -1.00 3.14
N TRP A 108 14.93 -1.35 1.86
CA TRP A 108 15.75 -2.47 1.42
C TRP A 108 17.23 -2.26 1.81
N GLY A 109 17.79 -1.09 1.54
CA GLY A 109 19.17 -0.77 1.93
C GLY A 109 19.42 -0.78 3.44
N ALA A 110 18.38 -0.54 4.26
CA ALA A 110 18.49 -0.57 5.72
C ALA A 110 18.35 -1.98 6.32
N VAL A 111 17.65 -2.89 5.64
CA VAL A 111 17.29 -4.22 6.17
C VAL A 111 18.10 -5.33 5.52
N PHE A 112 18.41 -5.19 4.24
CA PHE A 112 19.16 -6.20 3.47
C PHE A 112 20.50 -5.61 3.02
N PRO A 113 21.63 -6.14 3.51
CA PRO A 113 22.96 -5.70 3.06
C PRO A 113 23.11 -5.87 1.55
N GLU A 114 23.82 -4.94 0.91
CA GLU A 114 24.08 -4.93 -0.55
C GLU A 114 24.63 -6.23 -1.14
N SER A 115 25.22 -7.08 -0.32
CA SER A 115 25.82 -8.34 -0.76
C SER A 115 24.84 -9.42 -1.23
N GLU A 116 23.53 -9.24 -0.99
CA GLU A 116 22.51 -10.25 -1.31
C GLU A 116 21.54 -9.82 -2.42
N ALA A 117 21.55 -8.57 -2.85
CA ALA A 117 20.70 -8.10 -3.93
C ALA A 117 21.32 -8.46 -5.29
N SER A 118 20.82 -9.50 -5.92
CA SER A 118 21.09 -9.75 -7.34
C SER A 118 20.36 -8.71 -8.20
N GLU A 119 21.03 -8.15 -9.21
CA GLU A 119 20.39 -7.25 -10.20
C GLU A 119 19.22 -7.93 -10.95
N GLU A 120 19.18 -9.26 -10.93
CA GLU A 120 18.14 -10.07 -11.57
C GLU A 120 16.94 -10.31 -10.65
N GLU A 121 17.00 -9.91 -9.38
CA GLU A 121 15.93 -10.10 -8.41
C GLU A 121 15.26 -8.79 -8.02
N GLY A 122 13.96 -8.85 -7.80
CA GLY A 122 13.14 -7.71 -7.37
C GLY A 122 11.98 -8.12 -6.50
N GLY A 123 11.23 -7.13 -6.04
CA GLY A 123 10.00 -7.34 -5.30
C GLY A 123 8.77 -7.02 -6.15
N ALA A 124 7.72 -7.83 -6.02
CA ALA A 124 6.41 -7.51 -6.57
C ALA A 124 5.36 -7.52 -5.48
N VAL A 125 4.68 -6.40 -5.32
CA VAL A 125 3.53 -6.30 -4.42
C VAL A 125 2.35 -7.03 -5.06
N VAL A 126 1.78 -8.00 -4.34
CA VAL A 126 0.65 -8.81 -4.81
C VAL A 126 -0.66 -8.44 -4.14
N GLU A 127 -0.59 -7.87 -2.93
CA GLU A 127 -1.73 -7.29 -2.23
C GLU A 127 -1.30 -5.98 -1.58
N PHE A 128 -2.19 -4.98 -1.63
CA PHE A 128 -1.95 -3.69 -1.03
C PHE A 128 -3.25 -3.11 -0.48
N ARG A 129 -3.25 -2.73 0.79
CA ARG A 129 -4.37 -2.06 1.46
C ARG A 129 -3.92 -0.71 1.97
N ARG A 130 -4.70 0.33 1.72
CA ARG A 130 -4.51 1.65 2.31
C ARG A 130 -5.76 2.09 3.04
N THR A 131 -5.54 2.80 4.14
CA THR A 131 -6.59 3.49 4.88
C THR A 131 -6.18 4.94 5.05
N TYR A 132 -7.06 5.85 4.69
CA TYR A 132 -6.88 7.28 4.83
C TYR A 132 -7.60 7.75 6.10
N HIS A 133 -6.88 8.43 6.98
CA HIS A 133 -7.40 8.97 8.24
C HIS A 133 -7.50 10.49 8.18
N GLU A 134 -6.53 11.12 7.51
CA GLU A 134 -6.46 12.55 7.26
C GLU A 134 -5.97 12.76 5.83
N LEU A 135 -6.50 13.76 5.14
CA LEU A 135 -6.07 14.09 3.79
C LEU A 135 -4.93 15.10 3.86
N LEU A 136 -3.80 14.75 3.25
CA LEU A 136 -2.67 15.65 3.06
C LEU A 136 -3.00 16.66 1.95
N MET A 137 -2.53 17.89 2.14
CA MET A 137 -2.73 18.99 1.22
C MET A 137 -1.40 19.48 0.62
N ALA A 138 -1.49 20.21 -0.48
CA ALA A 138 -0.35 20.91 -1.05
C ALA A 138 0.34 21.79 0.01
N GLY A 139 1.66 21.65 0.13
CA GLY A 139 2.46 22.34 1.13
C GLY A 139 2.59 21.62 2.49
N ASP A 140 1.86 20.55 2.75
CA ASP A 140 2.06 19.76 3.96
C ASP A 140 3.40 19.02 3.90
N ALA A 141 4.17 19.12 4.98
CA ALA A 141 5.37 18.31 5.17
C ALA A 141 4.97 16.93 5.69
N PHE A 142 5.55 15.89 5.10
CA PHE A 142 5.24 14.50 5.46
C PHE A 142 6.50 13.68 5.72
N GLN A 143 6.31 12.57 6.44
CA GLN A 143 7.30 11.53 6.62
C GLN A 143 6.66 10.15 6.44
N VAL A 144 7.35 9.27 5.72
CA VAL A 144 6.97 7.86 5.57
C VAL A 144 7.89 7.01 6.41
N VAL A 145 7.30 6.20 7.28
CA VAL A 145 8.01 5.15 8.00
C VAL A 145 7.47 3.79 7.59
N SER A 146 8.36 2.81 7.54
CA SER A 146 8.00 1.45 7.14
C SER A 146 8.67 0.41 8.02
N GLY A 147 7.95 -0.69 8.24
CA GLY A 147 8.43 -1.83 9.00
C GLY A 147 8.04 -3.14 8.33
N ILE A 148 8.83 -4.17 8.59
CA ILE A 148 8.50 -5.54 8.21
C ILE A 148 7.60 -6.12 9.29
N ILE A 149 6.45 -6.66 8.89
CA ILE A 149 5.50 -7.31 9.80
C ILE A 149 5.81 -8.79 9.90
N GLU A 150 6.09 -9.42 8.75
CA GLU A 150 6.29 -10.85 8.67
C GLU A 150 7.22 -11.17 7.49
N VAL A 151 8.12 -12.12 7.70
CA VAL A 151 8.99 -12.68 6.68
C VAL A 151 8.70 -14.17 6.57
N GLY A 152 8.08 -14.57 5.49
CA GLY A 152 7.81 -15.97 5.18
C GLY A 152 8.63 -16.44 3.98
N ALA A 153 8.72 -17.75 3.80
CA ALA A 153 9.51 -18.35 2.72
C ALA A 153 9.07 -17.90 1.30
N ARG A 154 7.83 -17.47 1.15
CA ARG A 154 7.26 -17.10 -0.17
C ARG A 154 6.76 -15.67 -0.25
N VAL A 155 6.42 -15.06 0.87
CA VAL A 155 5.85 -13.71 0.95
C VAL A 155 6.46 -12.96 2.10
N GLN A 156 6.51 -11.64 1.97
CA GLN A 156 6.89 -10.70 3.01
C GLN A 156 5.74 -9.72 3.19
N SER A 157 5.45 -9.36 4.42
CA SER A 157 4.42 -8.39 4.76
C SER A 157 5.04 -7.15 5.37
N PHE A 158 4.58 -5.99 4.91
CA PHE A 158 5.07 -4.67 5.32
C PHE A 158 3.94 -3.81 5.84
N ALA A 159 4.28 -2.93 6.77
CA ALA A 159 3.44 -1.80 7.13
C ALA A 159 4.13 -0.50 6.77
N HIS A 160 3.34 0.46 6.30
CA HIS A 160 3.77 1.81 5.95
C HIS A 160 2.86 2.80 6.63
N LEU A 161 3.43 3.82 7.25
CA LEU A 161 2.71 4.90 7.89
C LEU A 161 3.21 6.22 7.30
N MET A 162 2.29 7.09 6.91
CA MET A 162 2.60 8.43 6.42
C MET A 162 2.06 9.44 7.43
N PHE A 163 2.95 10.21 8.00
CA PHE A 163 2.64 11.23 9.01
C PHE A 163 2.66 12.62 8.40
N ASN A 164 1.71 13.45 8.79
CA ASN A 164 1.79 14.89 8.60
C ASN A 164 2.69 15.48 9.70
N LEU A 165 3.83 16.07 9.34
CA LEU A 165 4.79 16.59 10.32
C LEU A 165 4.29 17.85 11.03
N ARG A 166 3.29 18.53 10.49
CA ARG A 166 2.68 19.71 11.13
C ARG A 166 1.71 19.33 12.25
N THR A 167 0.91 18.27 12.03
CA THR A 167 -0.09 17.82 13.01
C THR A 167 0.43 16.69 13.90
N GLY A 168 1.45 15.97 13.47
CA GLY A 168 1.93 14.74 14.11
C GLY A 168 1.02 13.51 13.87
N HIS A 169 -0.06 13.66 13.11
CA HIS A 169 -1.02 12.58 12.90
C HIS A 169 -0.56 11.61 11.79
N CYS A 170 -0.89 10.34 11.97
CA CYS A 170 -0.81 9.35 10.92
C CYS A 170 -1.97 9.58 9.93
N CYS A 171 -1.64 10.11 8.76
CA CYS A 171 -2.63 10.43 7.72
C CYS A 171 -3.05 9.22 6.92
N VAL A 172 -2.09 8.33 6.64
CA VAL A 172 -2.30 7.12 5.85
C VAL A 172 -1.56 5.98 6.51
N ASN A 173 -2.25 4.87 6.70
CA ASN A 173 -1.58 3.61 6.94
C ASN A 173 -1.80 2.66 5.76
N ALA A 174 -0.76 1.90 5.44
CA ALA A 174 -0.82 0.91 4.39
C ALA A 174 -0.20 -0.42 4.85
N GLN A 175 -0.71 -1.49 4.29
CA GLN A 175 -0.14 -2.83 4.42
C GLN A 175 0.11 -3.37 3.02
N ALA A 176 1.25 -4.00 2.84
CA ALA A 176 1.64 -4.63 1.59
C ALA A 176 2.04 -6.07 1.82
N VAL A 177 1.63 -6.96 0.93
CA VAL A 177 2.18 -8.30 0.80
C VAL A 177 2.95 -8.36 -0.50
N ALA A 178 4.23 -8.68 -0.42
CA ALA A 178 5.12 -8.74 -1.56
C ALA A 178 5.73 -10.13 -1.72
N ARG A 179 6.15 -10.44 -2.93
CA ARG A 179 6.92 -11.63 -3.29
C ARG A 179 8.24 -11.24 -3.91
N ARG A 180 9.27 -12.00 -3.59
CA ARG A 180 10.53 -11.92 -4.31
C ARG A 180 10.36 -12.55 -5.70
N MET A 181 10.92 -11.90 -6.71
CA MET A 181 10.76 -12.27 -8.11
C MET A 181 12.11 -12.35 -8.80
N ASP A 182 12.31 -13.37 -9.59
CA ASP A 182 13.30 -13.36 -10.65
C ASP A 182 12.74 -12.52 -11.81
N LEU A 183 13.35 -11.37 -12.05
CA LEU A 183 12.90 -10.40 -13.04
C LEU A 183 13.10 -10.88 -14.47
N ARG A 184 14.11 -11.74 -14.69
CA ARG A 184 14.43 -12.32 -16.00
C ARG A 184 13.49 -13.46 -16.35
N ALA A 185 13.30 -14.40 -15.42
CA ALA A 185 12.37 -15.52 -15.60
C ALA A 185 10.91 -15.12 -15.38
N ARG A 186 10.65 -13.92 -14.81
CA ARG A 186 9.32 -13.42 -14.38
C ARG A 186 8.58 -14.40 -13.49
N LYS A 187 9.30 -15.02 -12.58
CA LYS A 187 8.77 -16.03 -11.65
C LYS A 187 9.08 -15.65 -10.22
N ALA A 188 8.14 -16.00 -9.33
CA ALA A 188 8.39 -15.88 -7.91
C ALA A 188 9.48 -16.84 -7.46
N VAL A 189 10.41 -16.36 -6.65
CA VAL A 189 11.45 -17.15 -6.00
C VAL A 189 11.15 -17.33 -4.52
N THR A 190 11.65 -18.43 -3.96
CA THR A 190 11.57 -18.69 -2.53
C THR A 190 12.77 -18.03 -1.86
N MET A 191 12.58 -17.44 -0.70
CA MET A 191 13.67 -16.87 0.08
C MET A 191 14.62 -17.96 0.57
N SER A 192 15.90 -17.64 0.61
CA SER A 192 16.91 -18.53 1.17
C SER A 192 16.75 -18.63 2.70
N GLU A 193 17.23 -19.73 3.29
CA GLU A 193 17.23 -19.88 4.75
C GLU A 193 18.03 -18.76 5.44
N ALA A 194 19.09 -18.27 4.82
CA ALA A 194 19.88 -17.15 5.33
C ALA A 194 19.11 -15.83 5.36
N ALA A 195 18.15 -15.64 4.45
CA ALA A 195 17.31 -14.44 4.41
C ALA A 195 16.09 -14.54 5.37
N LEU A 196 15.85 -15.72 5.97
CA LEU A 196 14.79 -15.97 6.95
C LEU A 196 15.31 -15.94 8.39
N ALA A 197 16.64 -15.99 8.59
CA ALA A 197 17.30 -15.97 9.89
C ALA A 197 17.52 -14.54 10.40
#